data_e8746503caa0980b81118be74a9ecbc7
#
_entry.id   e8746503caa0980b81118be74a9ecbc7
#
_cell.length_a   1.000
_cell.length_b   1.000
_cell.length_c   1.000
_cell.angle_alpha   90.00
_cell.angle_beta   90.00
_cell.angle_gamma   90.00
#
_symmetry.space_group_name_H-M   'P 1'
#
loop_
_entity.id
_entity.type
_entity.pdbx_description
1 polymer ?
#
loop_
_entity_poly.entity_id
_entity_poly.type
_entity_poly.pdbx_seq_one_letter_code
_entity_poly.pdbx_strand_id
1 'polypeptide(L)'
;MSFPRPANTPWLVPYLTVRDASAAIAFYRNAFGFGVQDEVHDHGRPIHVEMTYQGQLMLMFAPEGAFGSTAKAPAGAGFECPQNFHLYCDDVDTVYQHALDQGAASIMAPHDAFWGERYAAVRDPDGYRWGLACRPATA
;
A
#
# COMPACT_ATOMS: atom_id res chain seq x y z
N MET A 1 1.26 5.99 33.18
CA MET A 1 2.42 5.75 32.30
C MET A 1 1.99 5.97 30.87
N SER A 2 2.68 6.85 30.16
CA SER A 2 2.39 7.10 28.76
C SER A 2 3.27 6.21 27.88
N PHE A 3 2.71 5.76 26.76
CA PHE A 3 3.46 5.01 25.76
C PHE A 3 3.82 5.95 24.60
N PRO A 4 5.01 5.81 24.02
CA PRO A 4 5.45 6.74 22.97
C PRO A 4 4.71 6.56 21.65
N ARG A 5 3.91 5.51 21.51
CA ARG A 5 3.13 5.24 20.29
C ARG A 5 1.82 4.54 20.64
N PRO A 6 0.82 4.64 19.77
CA PRO A 6 -0.43 3.90 19.96
C PRO A 6 -0.22 2.39 20.00
N ALA A 7 -1.15 1.69 20.68
CA ALA A 7 -1.14 0.23 20.69
C ALA A 7 -1.28 -0.32 19.26
N ASN A 8 -0.69 -1.49 19.02
CA ASN A 8 -0.73 -2.20 17.73
C ASN A 8 -0.21 -1.37 16.56
N THR A 9 0.67 -0.42 16.84
CA THR A 9 1.27 0.46 15.85
C THR A 9 2.76 0.13 15.75
N PRO A 10 3.28 -0.15 14.54
CA PRO A 10 4.74 -0.33 14.36
C PRO A 10 5.50 0.95 14.70
N TRP A 11 6.79 0.82 15.00
CA TRP A 11 7.63 1.99 15.23
C TRP A 11 7.78 2.87 13.99
N LEU A 12 7.76 2.25 12.81
CA LEU A 12 7.86 2.94 11.53
C LEU A 12 6.62 2.64 10.71
N VAL A 13 5.93 3.69 10.28
CA VAL A 13 4.75 3.56 9.42
C VAL A 13 4.99 4.39 8.16
N PRO A 14 4.92 3.80 6.97
CA PRO A 14 4.98 4.59 5.74
C PRO A 14 3.81 5.57 5.67
N TYR A 15 4.11 6.79 5.23
CA TYR A 15 3.10 7.82 5.00
C TYR A 15 3.20 8.26 3.54
N LEU A 16 2.20 7.91 2.75
CA LEU A 16 2.22 8.14 1.31
C LEU A 16 1.49 9.42 0.95
N THR A 17 1.89 10.01 -0.17
CA THR A 17 1.09 11.04 -0.84
C THR A 17 0.40 10.40 -2.02
N VAL A 18 -0.92 10.53 -2.11
CA VAL A 18 -1.74 9.97 -3.19
C VAL A 18 -2.45 11.11 -3.92
N ARG A 19 -2.92 10.85 -5.14
CA ARG A 19 -3.63 11.87 -5.91
C ARG A 19 -5.08 12.02 -5.43
N ASP A 20 -5.72 10.90 -5.09
CA ASP A 20 -7.12 10.86 -4.64
C ASP A 20 -7.23 9.82 -3.52
N ALA A 21 -7.49 10.29 -2.30
CA ALA A 21 -7.51 9.40 -1.14
C ALA A 21 -8.63 8.37 -1.20
N SER A 22 -9.81 8.73 -1.73
CA SER A 22 -10.91 7.76 -1.88
C SER A 22 -10.56 6.65 -2.87
N ALA A 23 -9.93 7.00 -3.97
CA ALA A 23 -9.46 6.03 -4.95
C ALA A 23 -8.38 5.12 -4.36
N ALA A 24 -7.47 5.67 -3.56
CA ALA A 24 -6.43 4.89 -2.90
C ALA A 24 -7.02 3.90 -1.89
N ILE A 25 -8.01 4.31 -1.10
CA ILE A 25 -8.72 3.41 -0.20
C ILE A 25 -9.31 2.23 -0.98
N ALA A 26 -10.02 2.52 -2.07
CA ALA A 26 -10.64 1.48 -2.88
C ALA A 26 -9.60 0.51 -3.45
N PHE A 27 -8.49 1.05 -3.96
CA PHE A 27 -7.42 0.22 -4.51
C PHE A 27 -6.83 -0.72 -3.44
N TYR A 28 -6.37 -0.18 -2.32
CA TYR A 28 -5.72 -1.00 -1.30
C TYR A 28 -6.67 -2.01 -0.66
N ARG A 29 -7.95 -1.64 -0.52
CA ARG A 29 -8.97 -2.56 -0.03
C ARG A 29 -9.21 -3.70 -1.01
N ASN A 30 -9.43 -3.39 -2.27
CA ASN A 30 -9.84 -4.39 -3.26
C ASN A 30 -8.68 -5.20 -3.81
N ALA A 31 -7.49 -4.62 -3.89
CA ALA A 31 -6.29 -5.32 -4.37
C ALA A 31 -5.62 -6.15 -3.28
N PHE A 32 -5.40 -5.56 -2.12
CA PHE A 32 -4.57 -6.16 -1.06
C PHE A 32 -5.36 -6.63 0.16
N GLY A 33 -6.63 -6.27 0.26
CA GLY A 33 -7.43 -6.64 1.42
C GLY A 33 -7.19 -5.75 2.64
N PHE A 34 -6.65 -4.55 2.45
CA PHE A 34 -6.44 -3.63 3.56
C PHE A 34 -7.78 -3.11 4.09
N GLY A 35 -7.85 -2.86 5.39
CA GLY A 35 -9.00 -2.24 6.04
C GLY A 35 -8.70 -0.80 6.41
N VAL A 36 -9.74 0.00 6.60
CA VAL A 36 -9.60 1.37 7.08
C VAL A 36 -9.69 1.37 8.61
N GLN A 37 -8.69 1.96 9.27
CA GLN A 37 -8.70 2.14 10.71
C GLN A 37 -9.23 3.52 11.09
N ASP A 38 -8.83 4.56 10.34
CA ASP A 38 -9.22 5.93 10.63
C ASP A 38 -9.22 6.76 9.35
N GLU A 39 -10.14 7.72 9.29
CA GLU A 39 -10.22 8.71 8.23
C GLU A 39 -10.50 10.07 8.86
N VAL A 40 -9.75 11.08 8.44
CA VAL A 40 -10.05 12.47 8.76
C VAL A 40 -10.53 13.13 7.48
N HIS A 41 -11.65 13.86 7.56
CA HIS A 41 -12.26 14.50 6.39
C HIS A 41 -12.20 16.01 6.50
N ASP A 42 -12.12 16.66 5.33
CA ASP A 42 -12.28 18.08 5.17
C ASP A 42 -13.14 18.32 3.92
N HIS A 43 -14.23 19.09 4.09
CA HIS A 43 -15.20 19.34 3.01
C HIS A 43 -15.69 18.03 2.35
N GLY A 44 -15.94 17.02 3.18
CA GLY A 44 -16.45 15.72 2.72
C GLY A 44 -15.43 14.84 2.01
N ARG A 45 -14.15 15.20 2.00
CA ARG A 45 -13.09 14.41 1.36
C ARG A 45 -12.10 13.92 2.39
N PRO A 46 -11.63 12.65 2.26
CA PRO A 46 -10.58 12.17 3.17
C PRO A 46 -9.28 12.95 2.93
N ILE A 47 -8.70 13.46 4.02
CA ILE A 47 -7.42 14.17 3.98
C ILE A 47 -6.33 13.47 4.76
N HIS A 48 -6.68 12.46 5.55
CA HIS A 48 -5.77 11.56 6.26
C HIS A 48 -6.44 10.22 6.40
N VAL A 49 -5.73 9.16 6.04
CA VAL A 49 -6.26 7.79 6.08
C VAL A 49 -5.24 6.89 6.73
N GLU A 50 -5.71 6.00 7.57
CA GLU A 50 -4.90 4.92 8.17
C GLU A 50 -5.48 3.59 7.75
N MET A 51 -4.66 2.72 7.18
CA MET A 51 -5.10 1.41 6.73
C MET A 51 -4.34 0.29 7.43
N THR A 52 -5.07 -0.78 7.69
CA THR A 52 -4.56 -1.96 8.39
C THR A 52 -4.50 -3.16 7.46
N TYR A 53 -3.65 -4.11 7.83
CA TYR A 53 -3.58 -5.42 7.21
C TYR A 53 -3.32 -6.45 8.28
N GLN A 54 -4.12 -7.51 8.32
CA GLN A 54 -4.02 -8.56 9.34
C GLN A 54 -4.05 -7.98 10.76
N GLY A 55 -4.90 -6.98 10.99
CA GLY A 55 -5.08 -6.38 12.31
C GLY A 55 -4.01 -5.40 12.77
N GLN A 56 -3.03 -5.09 11.93
CA GLN A 56 -1.97 -4.13 12.24
C GLN A 56 -2.04 -2.92 11.33
N LEU A 57 -1.71 -1.76 11.88
CA LEU A 57 -1.53 -0.56 11.06
C LEU A 57 -0.41 -0.81 10.05
N MET A 58 -0.72 -0.63 8.77
CA MET A 58 0.20 -0.93 7.67
C MET A 58 0.76 0.32 7.03
N LEU A 59 -0.12 1.29 6.75
CA LEU A 59 0.29 2.54 6.13
C LEU A 59 -0.71 3.64 6.42
N MET A 60 -0.25 4.87 6.22
CA MET A 60 -1.05 6.08 6.25
C MET A 60 -0.88 6.81 4.94
N PHE A 61 -1.83 7.65 4.57
CA PHE A 61 -1.66 8.53 3.41
C PHE A 61 -2.57 9.75 3.48
N ALA A 62 -2.22 10.74 2.68
CA ALA A 62 -2.98 11.95 2.46
C ALA A 62 -2.98 12.30 0.98
N PRO A 63 -4.00 13.01 0.48
CA PRO A 63 -3.97 13.50 -0.89
C PRO A 63 -2.95 14.62 -1.05
N GLU A 64 -2.51 14.84 -2.29
CA GLU A 64 -1.62 15.95 -2.62
C GLU A 64 -2.19 17.26 -2.10
N GLY A 65 -1.35 18.11 -1.54
CA GLY A 65 -1.72 19.40 -1.00
C GLY A 65 -2.29 19.41 0.40
N ALA A 66 -2.65 18.25 0.97
CA ALA A 66 -3.18 18.20 2.33
C ALA A 66 -2.12 18.66 3.34
N PHE A 67 -2.56 19.35 4.37
CA PHE A 67 -1.71 19.88 5.45
C PHE A 67 -0.56 20.77 4.95
N GLY A 68 -0.75 21.43 3.81
CA GLY A 68 0.27 22.30 3.24
C GLY A 68 1.44 21.57 2.59
N SER A 69 1.34 20.27 2.39
CA SER A 69 2.40 19.48 1.78
C SER A 69 2.59 19.84 0.31
N THR A 70 3.84 19.89 -0.12
CA THR A 70 4.22 20.04 -1.53
C THR A 70 4.56 18.72 -2.21
N ALA A 71 4.49 17.62 -1.46
CA ALA A 71 4.80 16.29 -1.98
C ALA A 71 3.80 15.88 -3.07
N LYS A 72 4.28 15.14 -4.05
CA LYS A 72 3.47 14.62 -5.15
C LYS A 72 3.58 13.11 -5.20
N ALA A 73 2.49 12.46 -5.60
CA ALA A 73 2.54 11.04 -5.91
C ALA A 73 3.44 10.81 -7.13
N PRO A 74 4.22 9.70 -7.14
CA PRO A 74 5.15 9.45 -8.25
C PRO A 74 4.51 9.48 -9.63
N ALA A 75 3.32 8.88 -9.79
CA ALA A 75 2.64 8.85 -11.09
C ALA A 75 2.23 10.24 -11.56
N GLY A 76 1.78 11.11 -10.63
CA GLY A 76 1.39 12.47 -10.96
C GLY A 76 2.57 13.37 -11.29
N ALA A 77 3.73 13.11 -10.71
CA ALA A 77 4.95 13.89 -10.92
C ALA A 77 5.80 13.35 -12.06
N GLY A 78 5.49 12.16 -12.59
CA GLY A 78 6.19 11.58 -13.72
C GLY A 78 7.55 11.01 -13.39
N PHE A 79 7.78 10.54 -12.16
CA PHE A 79 9.04 9.89 -11.82
C PHE A 79 8.80 8.47 -11.31
N GLU A 80 9.83 7.62 -11.46
CA GLU A 80 9.83 6.26 -10.95
C GLU A 80 10.16 6.29 -9.45
N CYS A 81 9.27 5.70 -8.64
CA CYS A 81 9.51 5.64 -7.20
C CYS A 81 10.68 4.70 -6.92
N PRO A 82 11.75 5.16 -6.26
CA PRO A 82 12.92 4.30 -6.00
C PRO A 82 12.71 3.33 -4.83
N GLN A 83 11.60 3.48 -4.10
CA GLN A 83 11.29 2.72 -2.91
C GLN A 83 10.31 1.63 -3.24
N ASN A 84 10.52 0.44 -2.69
CA ASN A 84 9.60 -0.69 -2.80
C ASN A 84 9.02 -1.01 -1.43
N PHE A 85 7.75 -1.37 -1.42
CA PHE A 85 7.11 -2.01 -0.27
C PHE A 85 7.07 -3.50 -0.51
N HIS A 86 7.42 -4.29 0.49
CA HIS A 86 7.45 -5.73 0.38
C HIS A 86 6.34 -6.29 1.27
N LEU A 87 5.25 -6.76 0.66
CA LEU A 87 4.06 -7.23 1.36
C LEU A 87 4.01 -8.75 1.32
N TYR A 88 3.93 -9.37 2.49
CA TYR A 88 3.66 -10.80 2.58
C TYR A 88 2.16 -11.03 2.52
N CYS A 89 1.74 -11.98 1.70
CA CYS A 89 0.34 -12.35 1.51
C CYS A 89 0.23 -13.87 1.37
N ASP A 90 -0.97 -14.41 1.52
CA ASP A 90 -1.17 -15.87 1.50
C ASP A 90 -1.08 -16.45 0.09
N ASP A 91 -1.50 -15.69 -0.93
CA ASP A 91 -1.58 -16.17 -2.31
C ASP A 91 -1.14 -15.05 -3.25
N VAL A 92 0.13 -15.09 -3.65
CA VAL A 92 0.73 -14.07 -4.51
C VAL A 92 0.00 -13.94 -5.83
N ASP A 93 -0.32 -15.07 -6.48
CA ASP A 93 -0.94 -15.04 -7.81
C ASP A 93 -2.31 -14.38 -7.78
N THR A 94 -3.11 -14.69 -6.75
CA THR A 94 -4.44 -14.09 -6.58
C THR A 94 -4.34 -12.60 -6.27
N VAL A 95 -3.47 -12.20 -5.35
CA VAL A 95 -3.31 -10.78 -4.99
C VAL A 95 -2.78 -9.98 -6.18
N TYR A 96 -1.83 -10.53 -6.91
CA TYR A 96 -1.31 -9.91 -8.13
C TYR A 96 -2.45 -9.66 -9.13
N GLN A 97 -3.31 -10.65 -9.37
CA GLN A 97 -4.41 -10.49 -10.31
C GLN A 97 -5.42 -9.45 -9.83
N HIS A 98 -5.76 -9.46 -8.53
CA HIS A 98 -6.63 -8.43 -7.96
C HIS A 98 -6.05 -7.03 -8.17
N ALA A 99 -4.74 -6.87 -7.98
CA ALA A 99 -4.09 -5.58 -8.18
C ALA A 99 -4.22 -5.11 -9.62
N LEU A 100 -3.97 -6.00 -10.60
CA LEU A 100 -4.14 -5.64 -12.01
C LEU A 100 -5.59 -5.29 -12.33
N ASP A 101 -6.55 -6.03 -11.79
CA ASP A 101 -7.98 -5.76 -12.00
C ASP A 101 -8.38 -4.39 -11.44
N GLN A 102 -7.68 -3.89 -10.43
CA GLN A 102 -7.92 -2.60 -9.81
C GLN A 102 -7.09 -1.47 -10.43
N GLY A 103 -6.35 -1.73 -11.50
CA GLY A 103 -5.64 -0.70 -12.23
C GLY A 103 -4.14 -0.61 -11.99
N ALA A 104 -3.54 -1.54 -11.25
CA ALA A 104 -2.10 -1.59 -11.11
C ALA A 104 -1.44 -2.05 -12.39
N ALA A 105 -0.21 -1.62 -12.61
CA ALA A 105 0.63 -2.10 -13.70
C ALA A 105 1.55 -3.21 -13.21
N SER A 106 1.76 -4.23 -14.04
CA SER A 106 2.71 -5.29 -13.71
C SER A 106 4.14 -4.77 -13.82
N ILE A 107 4.94 -5.03 -12.79
CA ILE A 107 6.39 -4.87 -12.85
C ILE A 107 7.01 -6.24 -13.10
N MET A 108 6.52 -7.26 -12.41
CA MET A 108 7.04 -8.62 -12.53
C MET A 108 5.91 -9.61 -12.24
N ALA A 109 5.66 -10.51 -13.18
CA ALA A 109 4.63 -11.54 -13.02
C ALA A 109 5.00 -12.54 -11.92
N PRO A 110 4.00 -13.23 -11.34
CA PRO A 110 4.28 -14.23 -10.31
C PRO A 110 5.24 -15.31 -10.80
N HIS A 111 6.24 -15.63 -9.98
CA HIS A 111 7.23 -16.66 -10.26
C HIS A 111 7.85 -17.15 -8.97
N ASP A 112 8.52 -18.29 -9.05
CA ASP A 112 9.28 -18.81 -7.92
C ASP A 112 10.65 -18.13 -7.94
N ALA A 113 10.91 -17.32 -6.93
CA ALA A 113 12.13 -16.52 -6.84
C ALA A 113 13.30 -17.39 -6.34
N PHE A 114 14.54 -17.00 -6.72
CA PHE A 114 15.72 -17.76 -6.36
C PHE A 114 15.95 -17.86 -4.84
N TRP A 115 15.38 -16.92 -4.07
CA TRP A 115 15.51 -16.94 -2.60
C TRP A 115 14.47 -17.83 -1.91
N GLY A 116 13.66 -18.56 -2.67
CA GLY A 116 12.74 -19.57 -2.13
C GLY A 116 11.34 -19.10 -1.79
N GLU A 117 10.94 -17.93 -2.31
CA GLU A 117 9.57 -17.42 -2.13
C GLU A 117 8.86 -17.28 -3.47
N ARG A 118 7.54 -17.40 -3.45
CA ARG A 118 6.71 -16.98 -4.59
C ARG A 118 6.66 -15.46 -4.58
N TYR A 119 6.91 -14.82 -5.72
CA TYR A 119 7.07 -13.38 -5.78
C TYR A 119 6.44 -12.79 -7.03
N ALA A 120 5.88 -11.60 -6.89
CA ALA A 120 5.41 -10.76 -7.97
C ALA A 120 5.63 -9.30 -7.57
N ALA A 121 5.55 -8.39 -8.54
CA ALA A 121 5.64 -6.96 -8.24
C ALA A 121 4.68 -6.18 -9.13
N VAL A 122 4.04 -5.18 -8.54
CA VAL A 122 3.11 -4.28 -9.23
C VAL A 122 3.42 -2.83 -8.89
N ARG A 123 3.01 -1.92 -9.76
CA ARG A 123 2.99 -0.49 -9.49
C ARG A 123 1.55 -0.08 -9.27
N ASP A 124 1.25 0.53 -8.14
CA ASP A 124 -0.11 0.98 -7.87
C ASP A 124 -0.46 2.22 -8.73
N PRO A 125 -1.74 2.64 -8.76
CA PRO A 125 -2.14 3.78 -9.61
C PRO A 125 -1.44 5.09 -9.28
N ASP A 126 -0.94 5.26 -8.06
CA ASP A 126 -0.18 6.45 -7.67
C ASP A 126 1.31 6.34 -7.95
N GLY A 127 1.76 5.19 -8.44
CA GLY A 127 3.16 4.97 -8.82
C GLY A 127 4.03 4.32 -7.75
N TYR A 128 3.47 3.90 -6.63
CA TYR A 128 4.23 3.19 -5.60
C TYR A 128 4.41 1.72 -6.00
N ARG A 129 5.57 1.17 -5.66
CA ARG A 129 5.97 -0.18 -6.06
C ARG A 129 5.75 -1.15 -4.91
N TRP A 130 5.09 -2.25 -5.20
CA TRP A 130 4.73 -3.28 -4.22
C TRP A 130 5.26 -4.63 -4.68
N GLY A 131 6.21 -5.18 -3.91
CA GLY A 131 6.57 -6.59 -4.02
C GLY A 131 5.57 -7.41 -3.21
N LEU A 132 5.08 -8.49 -3.79
CA LEU A 132 4.14 -9.41 -3.17
C LEU A 132 4.86 -10.74 -2.97
N ALA A 133 4.91 -11.25 -1.77
CA ALA A 133 5.68 -12.43 -1.45
C ALA A 133 4.91 -13.41 -0.57
N CYS A 134 5.20 -14.68 -0.75
CA CYS A 134 4.67 -15.74 0.08
C CYS A 134 5.73 -16.83 0.22
N ARG A 135 6.01 -17.23 1.44
CA ARG A 135 6.87 -18.39 1.66
C ARG A 135 6.10 -19.63 1.26
N PRO A 136 6.73 -20.58 0.57
CA PRO A 136 6.05 -21.83 0.26
C PRO A 136 5.73 -22.59 1.55
N ALA A 137 4.65 -23.35 1.52
CA ALA A 137 4.37 -24.27 2.62
C ALA A 137 5.54 -25.22 2.75
N THR A 138 6.12 -25.27 3.94
CA THR A 138 7.21 -26.23 4.20
C THR A 138 6.64 -27.63 4.17
N ALA A 139 7.26 -28.46 3.36
CA ALA A 139 6.93 -29.89 3.33
C ALA A 139 7.37 -30.56 4.63
#